data_8e68818955cdd1645f8fea9535b59df1
#
_entry.id   8e68818955cdd1645f8fea9535b59df1
#
_cell.length_a   1.000
_cell.length_b   1.000
_cell.length_c   1.000
_cell.angle_alpha   90.00
_cell.angle_beta   90.00
_cell.angle_gamma   90.00
#
_symmetry.space_group_name_H-M   'P 1'
#
loop_
_entity.id
_entity.type
_entity.pdbx_description
1 polymer ?
#
loop_
_entity_poly.entity_id
_entity_poly.type
_entity_poly.pdbx_seq_one_letter_code
_entity_poly.pdbx_strand_id
1 'polypeptide(L)'
;MTWERRDVVQTNWRTGDVVFEQRGVEFPDFWSVNASTIVTNKYFRGALGTPAREDSLKTLIDRVVNTYVTTGRKNGYFASDDDAKVFGEELTWLLVHQYFSFNSPVWFNVGTTSPQQVSACFILSVDDSMESILNWYR
;
A
#
# COMPACT_ATOMS: atom_id res chain seq x y z
N MET A 1 -19.45 -4.29 -11.07
CA MET A 1 -18.14 -4.70 -10.50
C MET A 1 -18.38 -5.88 -9.59
N THR A 2 -17.66 -6.98 -9.82
CA THR A 2 -17.73 -8.20 -9.01
C THR A 2 -16.36 -8.42 -8.36
N TRP A 3 -16.37 -8.86 -7.10
CA TRP A 3 -15.15 -9.26 -6.39
C TRP A 3 -14.97 -10.76 -6.48
N GLU A 4 -13.76 -11.19 -6.75
CA GLU A 4 -13.43 -12.61 -6.90
C GLU A 4 -12.21 -13.00 -6.06
N ARG A 5 -12.09 -14.29 -5.77
CA ARG A 5 -10.92 -14.86 -5.09
C ARG A 5 -9.98 -15.46 -6.13
N ARG A 6 -8.69 -15.17 -5.95
CA ARG A 6 -7.61 -15.61 -6.84
C ARG A 6 -6.50 -16.28 -6.07
N ASP A 7 -5.80 -17.18 -6.70
CA ASP A 7 -4.58 -17.76 -6.15
C ASP A 7 -3.36 -17.09 -6.80
N VAL A 8 -2.42 -16.68 -5.95
CA VAL A 8 -1.14 -16.10 -6.40
C VAL A 8 -0.04 -17.06 -6.07
N VAL A 9 0.61 -17.60 -7.09
CA VAL A 9 1.75 -18.51 -6.96
C VAL A 9 2.85 -18.03 -7.88
N GLN A 10 4.03 -17.75 -7.31
CA GLN A 10 5.23 -17.39 -8.05
C GLN A 10 6.28 -18.47 -7.92
N THR A 11 6.85 -18.88 -9.04
CA THR A 11 7.86 -19.92 -9.10
C THR A 11 9.19 -19.36 -9.62
N ASN A 12 10.29 -19.97 -9.19
CA ASN A 12 11.59 -19.70 -9.79
C ASN A 12 11.60 -20.31 -11.21
N TRP A 13 11.82 -19.48 -12.21
CA TRP A 13 11.79 -19.90 -13.61
C TRP A 13 12.87 -20.92 -13.98
N ARG A 14 13.97 -20.98 -13.20
CA ARG A 14 15.07 -21.94 -13.44
C ARG A 14 14.83 -23.29 -12.77
N THR A 15 14.33 -23.28 -11.53
CA THR A 15 14.21 -24.50 -10.71
C THR A 15 12.78 -25.02 -10.64
N GLY A 16 11.78 -24.20 -10.93
CA GLY A 16 10.37 -24.53 -10.77
C GLY A 16 9.88 -24.49 -9.33
N ASP A 17 10.75 -24.13 -8.36
CA ASP A 17 10.38 -24.05 -6.95
C ASP A 17 9.45 -22.88 -6.71
N VAL A 18 8.48 -23.07 -5.80
CA VAL A 18 7.58 -22.00 -5.34
C VAL A 18 8.37 -21.05 -4.44
N VAL A 19 8.45 -19.77 -4.84
CA VAL A 19 9.11 -18.72 -4.07
C VAL A 19 8.13 -17.84 -3.32
N PHE A 20 6.88 -17.78 -3.74
CA PHE A 20 5.79 -17.08 -3.06
C PHE A 20 4.46 -17.74 -3.39
N GLU A 21 3.61 -17.91 -2.37
CA GLU A 21 2.27 -18.45 -2.55
C GLU A 21 1.31 -17.80 -1.54
N GLN A 22 0.19 -17.30 -2.04
CA GLN A 22 -0.96 -16.90 -1.22
C GLN A 22 -2.24 -17.20 -2.00
N ARG A 23 -3.10 -18.02 -1.41
CA ARG A 23 -4.36 -18.43 -2.06
C ARG A 23 -5.53 -17.65 -1.53
N GLY A 24 -6.57 -17.53 -2.36
CA GLY A 24 -7.84 -16.92 -1.99
C GLY A 24 -7.78 -15.42 -1.76
N VAL A 25 -6.87 -14.69 -2.41
CA VAL A 25 -6.80 -13.23 -2.34
C VAL A 25 -7.94 -12.59 -3.11
N GLU A 26 -8.54 -11.53 -2.56
CA GLU A 26 -9.72 -10.89 -3.12
C GLU A 26 -9.37 -9.63 -3.91
N PHE A 27 -9.82 -9.60 -5.18
CA PHE A 27 -9.67 -8.48 -6.09
C PHE A 27 -10.92 -8.26 -6.94
N PRO A 28 -11.14 -7.05 -7.49
CA PRO A 28 -12.16 -6.87 -8.51
C PRO A 28 -11.84 -7.69 -9.75
N ASP A 29 -12.88 -8.16 -10.43
CA ASP A 29 -12.80 -9.01 -11.62
C ASP A 29 -12.02 -8.38 -12.79
N PHE A 30 -12.00 -7.06 -12.89
CA PHE A 30 -11.29 -6.31 -13.94
C PHE A 30 -9.80 -6.07 -13.66
N TRP A 31 -9.31 -6.36 -12.46
CA TRP A 31 -7.88 -6.27 -12.17
C TRP A 31 -7.11 -7.37 -12.90
N SER A 32 -5.99 -7.00 -13.52
CA SER A 32 -5.15 -7.99 -14.21
C SER A 32 -4.52 -8.98 -13.23
N VAL A 33 -4.19 -10.16 -13.71
CA VAL A 33 -3.45 -11.16 -12.92
C VAL A 33 -2.11 -10.59 -12.46
N ASN A 34 -1.40 -9.87 -13.32
CA ASN A 34 -0.12 -9.26 -13.00
C ASN A 34 -0.24 -8.21 -11.88
N ALA A 35 -1.22 -7.31 -11.96
CA ALA A 35 -1.46 -6.32 -10.92
C ALA A 35 -1.80 -6.96 -9.57
N SER A 36 -2.67 -7.96 -9.57
CA SER A 36 -3.02 -8.73 -8.37
C SER A 36 -1.81 -9.41 -7.74
N THR A 37 -0.95 -10.00 -8.56
CA THR A 37 0.27 -10.68 -8.12
C THR A 37 1.24 -9.70 -7.46
N ILE A 38 1.46 -8.54 -8.07
CA ILE A 38 2.34 -7.51 -7.53
C ILE A 38 1.82 -6.99 -6.18
N VAL A 39 0.54 -6.66 -6.10
CA VAL A 39 -0.07 -6.16 -4.86
C VAL A 39 0.01 -7.20 -3.75
N THR A 40 -0.33 -8.45 -4.05
CA THR A 40 -0.29 -9.54 -3.06
C THR A 40 1.12 -9.78 -2.54
N ASN A 41 2.10 -9.84 -3.42
CA ASN A 41 3.47 -10.12 -3.04
C ASN A 41 4.15 -8.95 -2.31
N LYS A 42 3.94 -7.71 -2.77
CA LYS A 42 4.70 -6.56 -2.30
C LYS A 42 3.97 -5.68 -1.31
N TYR A 43 2.66 -5.53 -1.42
CA TYR A 43 1.91 -4.50 -0.70
C TYR A 43 1.00 -5.02 0.40
N PHE A 44 0.54 -6.25 0.35
CA PHE A 44 -0.18 -6.84 1.48
C PHE A 44 0.74 -6.96 2.69
N ARG A 45 0.25 -6.48 3.84
CA ARG A 45 0.98 -6.50 5.11
C ARG A 45 0.60 -7.71 5.96
N GLY A 46 1.37 -7.92 7.00
CA GLY A 46 1.23 -9.09 7.88
C GLY A 46 2.04 -10.30 7.39
N ALA A 47 2.42 -11.16 8.32
CA ALA A 47 3.17 -12.37 7.99
C ALA A 47 2.26 -13.41 7.30
N LEU A 48 2.76 -14.03 6.25
CA LEU A 48 2.05 -15.12 5.55
C LEU A 48 1.63 -16.22 6.53
N GLY A 49 0.43 -16.75 6.34
CA GLY A 49 -0.11 -17.81 7.18
C GLY A 49 -0.62 -17.38 8.56
N THR A 50 -0.65 -16.08 8.83
CA THR A 50 -1.20 -15.54 10.09
C THR A 50 -2.52 -14.79 9.84
N PRO A 51 -3.38 -14.66 10.86
CA PRO A 51 -4.61 -13.86 10.76
C PRO A 51 -4.37 -12.38 10.46
N ALA A 52 -3.17 -11.87 10.74
CA ALA A 52 -2.79 -10.49 10.48
C ALA A 52 -2.44 -10.22 9.00
N ARG A 53 -2.30 -11.28 8.17
CA ARG A 53 -1.98 -11.12 6.74
C ARG A 53 -3.18 -10.57 5.98
N GLU A 54 -2.97 -9.46 5.29
CA GLU A 54 -3.95 -8.92 4.36
C GLU A 54 -4.16 -9.91 3.20
N ASP A 55 -5.40 -10.11 2.81
CA ASP A 55 -5.81 -11.03 1.74
C ASP A 55 -6.82 -10.43 0.75
N SER A 56 -7.10 -9.15 0.88
CA SER A 56 -8.05 -8.43 0.04
C SER A 56 -7.56 -7.04 -0.28
N LEU A 57 -7.77 -6.62 -1.54
CA LEU A 57 -7.56 -5.23 -1.95
C LEU A 57 -8.40 -4.25 -1.11
N LYS A 58 -9.58 -4.67 -0.64
CA LYS A 58 -10.42 -3.87 0.26
C LYS A 58 -9.67 -3.50 1.54
N THR A 59 -9.07 -4.48 2.20
CA THR A 59 -8.33 -4.26 3.45
C THR A 59 -7.13 -3.33 3.24
N LEU A 60 -6.39 -3.53 2.16
CA LEU A 60 -5.26 -2.67 1.81
C LEU A 60 -5.69 -1.22 1.59
N ILE A 61 -6.71 -1.00 0.77
CA ILE A 61 -7.21 0.34 0.45
C ILE A 61 -7.82 0.99 1.70
N ASP A 62 -8.63 0.25 2.47
CA ASP A 62 -9.24 0.76 3.70
C ASP A 62 -8.18 1.20 4.72
N ARG A 63 -7.10 0.45 4.87
CA ARG A 63 -6.00 0.80 5.76
C ARG A 63 -5.40 2.18 5.40
N VAL A 64 -5.15 2.41 4.13
CA VAL A 64 -4.56 3.67 3.65
C VAL A 64 -5.58 4.81 3.72
N VAL A 65 -6.75 4.62 3.15
CA VAL A 65 -7.81 5.65 3.09
C VAL A 65 -8.26 6.09 4.48
N ASN A 66 -8.50 5.14 5.38
CA ASN A 66 -8.91 5.46 6.75
C ASN A 66 -7.85 6.25 7.50
N THR A 67 -6.57 5.96 7.27
CA THR A 67 -5.47 6.72 7.87
C THR A 67 -5.45 8.15 7.36
N TYR A 68 -5.61 8.38 6.06
CA TYR A 68 -5.69 9.72 5.48
C TYR A 68 -6.92 10.49 5.98
N VAL A 69 -8.08 9.87 6.02
CA VAL A 69 -9.32 10.51 6.51
C VAL A 69 -9.19 10.86 7.99
N THR A 70 -8.69 9.96 8.82
CA THR A 70 -8.48 10.20 10.25
C THR A 70 -7.48 11.34 10.49
N THR A 71 -6.38 11.33 9.76
CA THR A 71 -5.37 12.40 9.83
C THR A 71 -5.95 13.74 9.39
N GLY A 72 -6.71 13.76 8.30
CA GLY A 72 -7.37 14.96 7.81
C GLY A 72 -8.38 15.53 8.80
N ARG A 73 -9.19 14.69 9.44
CA ARG A 73 -10.10 15.11 10.51
C ARG A 73 -9.35 15.71 11.69
N LYS A 74 -8.32 15.01 12.17
CA LYS A 74 -7.50 15.48 13.30
C LYS A 74 -6.86 16.84 13.07
N ASN A 75 -6.45 17.11 11.83
CA ASN A 75 -5.78 18.36 11.47
C ASN A 75 -6.73 19.42 10.89
N GLY A 76 -8.03 19.17 10.87
CA GLY A 76 -9.02 20.15 10.41
C GLY A 76 -9.00 20.43 8.91
N TYR A 77 -8.63 19.46 8.10
CA TYR A 77 -8.54 19.62 6.65
C TYR A 77 -9.91 19.61 5.94
N PHE A 78 -10.92 19.08 6.60
CA PHE A 78 -12.27 18.99 6.05
C PHE A 78 -13.19 20.04 6.66
N ALA A 79 -14.06 20.65 5.83
CA ALA A 79 -15.02 21.62 6.28
C ALA A 79 -16.13 21.02 7.16
N SER A 80 -16.45 19.74 6.91
CA SER A 80 -17.46 18.97 7.65
C SER A 80 -17.12 17.48 7.71
N ASP A 81 -17.85 16.74 8.55
CA ASP A 81 -17.77 15.27 8.57
C ASP A 81 -18.26 14.65 7.26
N ASP A 82 -19.24 15.28 6.60
CA ASP A 82 -19.73 14.82 5.29
C ASP A 82 -18.64 14.98 4.23
N ASP A 83 -17.88 16.06 4.23
CA ASP A 83 -16.75 16.24 3.32
C ASP A 83 -15.66 15.18 3.54
N ALA A 84 -15.38 14.84 4.79
CA ALA A 84 -14.43 13.78 5.13
C ALA A 84 -14.89 12.42 4.60
N LYS A 85 -16.20 12.13 4.73
CA LYS A 85 -16.80 10.89 4.23
C LYS A 85 -16.72 10.82 2.72
N VAL A 86 -17.13 11.87 2.03
CA VAL A 86 -17.08 11.96 0.56
C VAL A 86 -15.65 11.80 0.05
N PHE A 87 -14.68 12.47 0.69
CA PHE A 87 -13.26 12.31 0.35
C PHE A 87 -12.81 10.85 0.43
N GLY A 88 -13.16 10.15 1.51
CA GLY A 88 -12.82 8.74 1.68
C GLY A 88 -13.45 7.85 0.61
N GLU A 89 -14.73 8.06 0.30
CA GLU A 89 -15.46 7.30 -0.72
C GLU A 89 -14.90 7.53 -2.12
N GLU A 90 -14.62 8.77 -2.49
CA GLU A 90 -14.04 9.12 -3.79
C GLU A 90 -12.61 8.60 -3.94
N LEU A 91 -11.78 8.76 -2.91
CA LEU A 91 -10.42 8.23 -2.93
C LEU A 91 -10.42 6.70 -3.08
N THR A 92 -11.27 6.00 -2.34
CA THR A 92 -11.45 4.55 -2.46
C THR A 92 -11.85 4.17 -3.89
N TRP A 93 -12.80 4.89 -4.46
CA TRP A 93 -13.26 4.64 -5.83
C TRP A 93 -12.14 4.81 -6.85
N LEU A 94 -11.37 5.89 -6.76
CA LEU A 94 -10.24 6.16 -7.65
C LEU A 94 -9.16 5.07 -7.57
N LEU A 95 -8.86 4.58 -6.36
CA LEU A 95 -7.86 3.55 -6.14
C LEU A 95 -8.32 2.18 -6.65
N VAL A 96 -9.56 1.79 -6.35
CA VAL A 96 -10.14 0.51 -6.82
C VAL A 96 -10.23 0.46 -8.34
N HIS A 97 -10.62 1.57 -8.98
CA HIS A 97 -10.77 1.64 -10.44
C HIS A 97 -9.48 2.03 -11.19
N GLN A 98 -8.34 2.11 -10.48
CA GLN A 98 -7.02 2.36 -11.07
C GLN A 98 -6.86 3.71 -11.78
N TYR A 99 -7.66 4.70 -11.42
CA TYR A 99 -7.50 6.08 -11.90
C TYR A 99 -6.38 6.83 -11.18
N PHE A 100 -6.04 6.37 -9.99
CA PHE A 100 -5.00 6.94 -9.14
C PHE A 100 -4.28 5.83 -8.37
N SER A 101 -2.98 6.02 -8.10
CA SER A 101 -2.21 5.17 -7.22
C SER A 101 -1.19 5.99 -6.43
N PHE A 102 -1.04 5.67 -5.17
CA PHE A 102 0.05 6.17 -4.36
C PHE A 102 1.38 5.54 -4.77
N ASN A 103 2.48 6.18 -4.38
CA ASN A 103 3.80 5.56 -4.46
C ASN A 103 3.96 4.41 -3.45
N SER A 104 4.96 3.58 -3.66
CA SER A 104 5.19 2.37 -2.86
C SER A 104 5.30 2.59 -1.35
N PRO A 105 5.98 3.63 -0.83
CA PRO A 105 6.04 3.85 0.61
C PRO A 105 4.69 4.02 1.30
N VAL A 106 3.72 4.64 0.65
CA VAL A 106 2.36 4.76 1.19
C VAL A 106 1.75 3.37 1.40
N TRP A 107 1.83 2.51 0.40
CA TRP A 107 1.31 1.14 0.49
C TRP A 107 2.02 0.28 1.53
N PHE A 108 3.33 0.50 1.75
CA PHE A 108 4.11 -0.25 2.74
C PHE A 108 3.85 0.19 4.17
N ASN A 109 3.67 1.49 4.41
CA ASN A 109 3.77 2.06 5.75
C ASN A 109 2.47 2.63 6.29
N VAL A 110 1.66 3.29 5.46
CA VAL A 110 0.51 4.07 5.95
C VAL A 110 -0.53 3.15 6.57
N GLY A 111 -0.92 3.46 7.81
CA GLY A 111 -1.88 2.70 8.58
C GLY A 111 -1.33 1.42 9.21
N THR A 112 -0.02 1.18 9.14
CA THR A 112 0.66 0.07 9.83
C THR A 112 1.27 0.53 11.14
N THR A 113 1.84 -0.40 11.91
CA THR A 113 2.59 -0.10 13.15
C THR A 113 4.01 0.41 12.88
N SER A 114 4.48 0.35 11.64
CA SER A 114 5.78 0.88 11.22
C SER A 114 5.79 2.42 11.26
N PRO A 115 6.96 3.06 11.37
CA PRO A 115 7.06 4.51 11.20
C PRO A 115 6.44 4.93 9.88
N GLN A 116 5.58 5.97 9.93
CA GLN A 116 4.83 6.40 8.75
C GLN A 116 5.74 7.12 7.77
N GLN A 117 5.78 6.68 6.53
CA GLN A 117 6.57 7.27 5.46
C GLN A 117 5.74 7.30 4.18
N VAL A 118 5.65 8.47 3.55
CA VAL A 118 4.85 8.68 2.33
C VAL A 118 5.70 9.06 1.11
N SER A 119 6.98 9.39 1.32
CA SER A 119 7.88 9.82 0.25
C SER A 119 8.82 8.68 -0.18
N ALA A 120 8.98 8.51 -1.49
CA ALA A 120 9.85 7.49 -2.06
C ALA A 120 11.32 7.94 -2.13
N CYS A 121 11.55 9.25 -2.25
CA CYS A 121 12.87 9.82 -2.47
C CYS A 121 13.10 11.02 -1.57
N PHE A 122 14.34 11.17 -1.10
CA PHE A 122 14.80 12.30 -0.31
C PHE A 122 16.03 12.90 -0.97
N ILE A 123 16.07 14.21 -1.06
CA ILE A 123 17.24 14.95 -1.53
C ILE A 123 17.86 15.61 -0.30
N LEU A 124 19.08 15.22 0.00
CA LEU A 124 19.85 15.76 1.11
C LEU A 124 20.97 16.65 0.57
N SER A 125 21.21 17.77 1.25
CA SER A 125 22.36 18.60 0.96
C SER A 125 23.58 18.10 1.74
N VAL A 126 24.73 18.16 1.11
CA VAL A 126 26.03 17.84 1.73
C VAL A 126 26.97 19.01 1.47
N ASP A 127 27.48 19.60 2.54
CA ASP A 127 28.51 20.61 2.45
C ASP A 127 29.89 19.95 2.23
N ASP A 128 30.82 20.67 1.63
CA ASP A 128 32.16 20.17 1.41
C ASP A 128 32.99 20.19 2.72
N SER A 129 32.59 19.33 3.64
CA SER A 129 33.24 19.07 4.90
C SER A 129 33.15 17.61 5.26
N MET A 130 34.18 17.07 5.90
CA MET A 130 34.23 15.67 6.32
C MET A 130 33.06 15.34 7.27
N GLU A 131 32.69 16.25 8.15
CA GLU A 131 31.58 16.08 9.08
C GLU A 131 30.24 15.95 8.35
N SER A 132 29.97 16.82 7.38
CA SER A 132 28.74 16.79 6.60
C SER A 132 28.66 15.50 5.75
N ILE A 133 29.77 15.09 5.14
CA ILE A 133 29.86 13.86 4.35
C ILE A 133 29.58 12.63 5.23
N LEU A 134 30.17 12.55 6.42
CA LEU A 134 29.96 11.43 7.34
C LEU A 134 28.52 11.39 7.91
N ASN A 135 27.93 12.55 8.16
CA ASN A 135 26.54 12.63 8.62
C ASN A 135 25.53 12.20 7.55
N TRP A 136 25.89 12.33 6.28
CA TRP A 136 25.05 11.89 5.16
C TRP A 136 24.91 10.35 5.11
N TYR A 137 25.86 9.59 5.69
CA TYR A 137 25.83 8.14 5.77
C TYR A 137 25.10 7.59 7.00
N ARG A 138 24.56 8.41 7.88
CA ARG A 138 23.80 8.00 9.07
C ARG A 138 22.31 7.95 8.78
#